data_830909723b4ca1dd79f3f9e9be57072e
#
_entry.id   830909723b4ca1dd79f3f9e9be57072e
#
_cell.length_a   1.000
_cell.length_b   1.000
_cell.length_c   1.000
_cell.angle_alpha   90.00
_cell.angle_beta   90.00
_cell.angle_gamma   90.00
#
_symmetry.space_group_name_H-M   'P 1'
#
loop_
_entity.id
_entity.type
_entity.pdbx_description
1 polymer ?
#
loop_
_entity_poly.entity_id
_entity_poly.type
_entity_poly.pdbx_seq_one_letter_code
_entity_poly.pdbx_strand_id
1 'polypeptide(L)'
;MTSGKKVLYIIEEITYFTLLIFAITTYCGATSYWNHDQSKIVMVASCSAIVGILCVPLVEHILKINFSIFVDICIAVDLILSIILGEASNVYYRVQNYDKFLHFLGTLQFAVLGYSLSKFFLRETNKGSHQLFFSLMFGFFFAVAIEAMWEVYEFSFDSLCGTNMQKYIPDEFISCVDEKGNYTCSDEEIAAFYATKEGHHFAIMDTMYDIICDTCGSLTGIIICGLIFKFKPSLQDEIIRSEERRVGKE
;
A
#
# COMPACT_ATOMS: atom_id res chain seq x y z
N MET A 1 21.69 11.85 -18.69
CA MET A 1 21.35 11.49 -17.29
C MET A 1 22.55 11.79 -16.40
N THR A 2 22.39 12.59 -15.34
CA THR A 2 23.49 12.88 -14.41
C THR A 2 23.91 11.60 -13.69
N SER A 3 25.19 11.50 -13.26
CA SER A 3 25.72 10.30 -12.56
C SER A 3 24.86 9.87 -11.37
N GLY A 4 24.32 10.83 -10.59
CA GLY A 4 23.43 10.53 -9.47
C GLY A 4 22.11 9.87 -9.89
N LYS A 5 21.51 10.28 -11.00
CA LYS A 5 20.27 9.66 -11.51
C LYS A 5 20.50 8.23 -12.02
N LYS A 6 21.68 7.92 -12.55
CA LYS A 6 22.02 6.54 -12.93
C LYS A 6 22.13 5.63 -11.71
N VAL A 7 22.75 6.12 -10.65
CA VAL A 7 22.91 5.35 -9.40
C VAL A 7 21.55 5.09 -8.77
N LEU A 8 20.68 6.08 -8.70
CA LEU A 8 19.33 5.92 -8.15
C LEU A 8 18.50 4.92 -8.95
N TYR A 9 18.53 4.98 -10.28
CA TYR A 9 17.87 4.01 -11.16
C TYR A 9 18.36 2.58 -10.93
N ILE A 10 19.69 2.40 -10.77
CA ILE A 10 20.27 1.08 -10.47
C ILE A 10 19.80 0.57 -9.09
N ILE A 11 19.71 1.44 -8.10
CA ILE A 11 19.20 1.06 -6.76
C ILE A 11 17.74 0.61 -6.85
N GLU A 12 16.92 1.33 -7.59
CA GLU A 12 15.52 1.00 -7.86
C GLU A 12 15.37 -0.38 -8.49
N GLU A 13 16.04 -0.62 -9.60
CA GLU A 13 16.02 -1.91 -10.29
C GLU A 13 16.49 -3.06 -9.37
N ILE A 14 17.54 -2.84 -8.60
CA ILE A 14 18.02 -3.84 -7.61
C ILE A 14 16.95 -4.09 -6.55
N THR A 15 16.28 -3.05 -6.06
CA THR A 15 15.23 -3.17 -5.04
C THR A 15 14.06 -3.99 -5.58
N TYR A 16 13.54 -3.65 -6.75
CA TYR A 16 12.46 -4.42 -7.38
C TYR A 16 12.83 -5.87 -7.64
N PHE A 17 14.02 -6.11 -8.17
CA PHE A 17 14.49 -7.46 -8.43
C PHE A 17 14.66 -8.28 -7.15
N THR A 18 15.14 -7.64 -6.08
CA THR A 18 15.26 -8.26 -4.75
C THR A 18 13.90 -8.60 -4.17
N LEU A 19 12.94 -7.68 -4.23
CA LEU A 19 11.57 -7.92 -3.78
C LEU A 19 10.88 -9.02 -4.59
N LEU A 20 11.09 -9.05 -5.90
CA LEU A 20 10.54 -10.09 -6.76
C LEU A 20 11.11 -11.46 -6.42
N ILE A 21 12.44 -11.57 -6.25
CA ILE A 21 13.09 -12.82 -5.83
C ILE A 21 12.58 -13.24 -4.46
N PHE A 22 12.48 -12.28 -3.53
CA PHE A 22 11.95 -12.53 -2.20
C PHE A 22 10.52 -13.08 -2.25
N ALA A 23 9.64 -12.44 -3.00
CA ALA A 23 8.27 -12.88 -3.18
C ALA A 23 8.17 -14.28 -3.79
N ILE A 24 8.98 -14.56 -4.82
CA ILE A 24 9.02 -15.88 -5.48
C ILE A 24 9.57 -16.95 -4.52
N THR A 25 10.65 -16.67 -3.80
CA THR A 25 11.24 -17.63 -2.85
C THR A 25 10.32 -17.93 -1.68
N THR A 26 9.59 -16.92 -1.21
CA THR A 26 8.58 -17.07 -0.18
C THR A 26 7.43 -17.95 -0.68
N TYR A 27 6.93 -17.64 -1.88
CA TYR A 27 5.88 -18.43 -2.54
C TYR A 27 6.29 -19.91 -2.70
N CYS A 28 7.55 -20.15 -3.08
CA CYS A 28 8.05 -21.52 -3.26
C CYS A 28 8.37 -22.26 -1.96
N GLY A 29 8.21 -21.60 -0.81
CA GLY A 29 8.52 -22.22 0.50
C GLY A 29 10.01 -22.51 0.69
N ALA A 30 10.88 -21.86 -0.09
CA ALA A 30 12.33 -22.09 -0.08
C ALA A 30 13.04 -21.46 1.15
N THR A 31 12.34 -20.63 1.91
CA THR A 31 12.91 -19.94 3.07
C THR A 31 12.53 -20.67 4.36
N SER A 32 13.48 -21.33 4.95
CA SER A 32 13.35 -22.05 6.24
C SER A 32 13.24 -21.13 7.47
N TYR A 33 13.17 -19.82 7.27
CA TYR A 33 13.11 -18.84 8.36
C TYR A 33 11.69 -18.56 8.85
N TRP A 34 10.66 -19.00 8.12
CA TRP A 34 9.28 -18.66 8.45
C TRP A 34 8.49 -19.89 8.85
N ASN A 35 7.67 -19.69 9.85
CA ASN A 35 6.80 -20.73 10.36
C ASN A 35 5.86 -21.18 9.24
N HIS A 36 5.81 -22.47 8.96
CA HIS A 36 5.03 -23.05 7.85
C HIS A 36 3.53 -22.70 7.90
N ASP A 37 3.05 -22.32 9.07
CA ASP A 37 1.63 -22.12 9.34
C ASP A 37 1.09 -20.76 8.88
N GLN A 38 1.97 -19.78 8.66
CA GLN A 38 1.63 -18.50 8.00
C GLN A 38 1.76 -18.54 6.47
N SER A 39 2.01 -19.71 5.91
CA SER A 39 2.34 -19.86 4.48
C SER A 39 1.29 -19.27 3.54
N LYS A 40 0.01 -19.37 3.89
CA LYS A 40 -1.08 -18.85 3.04
C LYS A 40 -1.07 -17.32 2.97
N ILE A 41 -0.96 -16.64 4.12
CA ILE A 41 -0.96 -15.17 4.19
C ILE A 41 0.28 -14.63 3.48
N VAL A 42 1.45 -15.20 3.77
CA VAL A 42 2.70 -14.81 3.12
C VAL A 42 2.68 -15.10 1.61
N MET A 43 2.05 -16.19 1.16
CA MET A 43 1.84 -16.46 -0.27
C MET A 43 0.95 -15.40 -0.93
N VAL A 44 -0.17 -15.06 -0.31
CA VAL A 44 -1.11 -14.05 -0.83
C VAL A 44 -0.43 -12.69 -0.88
N ALA A 45 0.22 -12.27 0.19
CA ALA A 45 0.96 -11.02 0.26
C ALA A 45 2.09 -10.97 -0.79
N SER A 46 2.80 -12.07 -0.99
CA SER A 46 3.86 -12.16 -2.01
C SER A 46 3.31 -12.08 -3.44
N CYS A 47 2.18 -12.72 -3.71
CA CYS A 47 1.51 -12.61 -5.02
C CYS A 47 1.04 -11.19 -5.27
N SER A 48 0.45 -10.54 -4.28
CA SER A 48 -0.01 -9.14 -4.37
C SER A 48 1.15 -8.19 -4.63
N ALA A 49 2.29 -8.40 -3.97
CA ALA A 49 3.51 -7.64 -4.21
C ALA A 49 4.02 -7.81 -5.65
N ILE A 50 4.06 -9.05 -6.17
CA ILE A 50 4.47 -9.30 -7.55
C ILE A 50 3.56 -8.55 -8.52
N VAL A 51 2.24 -8.64 -8.32
CA VAL A 51 1.26 -7.93 -9.14
C VAL A 51 1.47 -6.41 -9.03
N GLY A 52 1.63 -5.87 -7.83
CA GLY A 52 1.87 -4.44 -7.60
C GLY A 52 3.13 -3.94 -8.30
N ILE A 53 4.24 -4.65 -8.16
CA ILE A 53 5.51 -4.32 -8.82
C ILE A 53 5.35 -4.31 -10.35
N LEU A 54 4.68 -5.31 -10.92
CA LEU A 54 4.48 -5.43 -12.36
C LEU A 54 3.45 -4.43 -12.90
N CYS A 55 2.52 -3.96 -12.06
CA CYS A 55 1.54 -2.94 -12.46
C CYS A 55 2.18 -1.57 -12.72
N VAL A 56 3.26 -1.21 -12.03
CA VAL A 56 3.91 0.11 -12.20
C VAL A 56 4.34 0.36 -13.64
N PRO A 57 5.22 -0.46 -14.25
CA PRO A 57 5.63 -0.26 -15.64
C PRO A 57 4.48 -0.41 -16.64
N LEU A 58 3.47 -1.22 -16.32
CA LEU A 58 2.27 -1.36 -17.14
C LEU A 58 1.47 -0.05 -17.18
N VAL A 59 1.26 0.58 -16.01
CA VAL A 59 0.58 1.87 -15.90
C VAL A 59 1.36 2.96 -16.61
N GLU A 60 2.68 3.02 -16.45
CA GLU A 60 3.55 3.94 -17.16
C GLU A 60 3.39 3.81 -18.69
N HIS A 61 3.39 2.57 -19.18
CA HIS A 61 3.24 2.28 -20.61
C HIS A 61 1.86 2.70 -21.14
N ILE A 62 0.78 2.36 -20.41
CA ILE A 62 -0.60 2.69 -20.83
C ILE A 62 -0.83 4.20 -20.82
N LEU A 63 -0.41 4.89 -19.78
CA LEU A 63 -0.64 6.32 -19.61
C LEU A 63 0.43 7.18 -20.32
N LYS A 64 1.47 6.58 -20.87
CA LYS A 64 2.63 7.26 -21.49
C LYS A 64 3.27 8.29 -20.55
N ILE A 65 3.42 7.90 -19.31
CA ILE A 65 4.06 8.66 -18.25
C ILE A 65 5.30 7.93 -17.75
N ASN A 66 6.14 8.63 -17.00
CA ASN A 66 7.19 7.99 -16.21
C ASN A 66 7.05 8.51 -14.79
N PHE A 67 6.90 7.60 -13.86
CA PHE A 67 6.97 7.96 -12.44
C PHE A 67 8.38 8.40 -12.08
N SER A 68 8.48 9.24 -11.09
CA SER A 68 9.79 9.61 -10.55
C SER A 68 10.26 8.48 -9.64
N ILE A 69 11.57 8.42 -9.44
CA ILE A 69 12.19 7.54 -8.46
C ILE A 69 11.62 7.69 -7.05
N PHE A 70 11.02 8.84 -6.74
CA PHE A 70 10.33 9.04 -5.47
C PHE A 70 9.12 8.13 -5.33
N VAL A 71 8.31 7.99 -6.38
CA VAL A 71 7.13 7.08 -6.39
C VAL A 71 7.58 5.64 -6.23
N ASP A 72 8.63 5.25 -6.95
CA ASP A 72 9.18 3.90 -6.88
C ASP A 72 9.72 3.56 -5.49
N ILE A 73 10.42 4.52 -4.85
CA ILE A 73 10.88 4.36 -3.47
C ILE A 73 9.69 4.23 -2.51
N CYS A 74 8.63 5.02 -2.67
CA CYS A 74 7.42 4.91 -1.85
C CYS A 74 6.81 3.51 -1.95
N ILE A 75 6.61 3.02 -3.17
CA ILE A 75 6.08 1.67 -3.41
C ILE A 75 6.99 0.60 -2.80
N ALA A 76 8.31 0.71 -2.98
CA ALA A 76 9.25 -0.23 -2.41
C ALA A 76 9.23 -0.22 -0.86
N VAL A 77 9.10 0.96 -0.25
CA VAL A 77 8.98 1.10 1.21
C VAL A 77 7.69 0.45 1.71
N ASP A 78 6.56 0.68 1.06
CA ASP A 78 5.29 0.07 1.45
C ASP A 78 5.34 -1.45 1.34
N LEU A 79 5.91 -1.99 0.27
CA LEU A 79 6.09 -3.43 0.09
C LEU A 79 7.02 -4.03 1.16
N ILE A 80 8.10 -3.34 1.52
CA ILE A 80 9.00 -3.79 2.60
C ILE A 80 8.28 -3.75 3.95
N LEU A 81 7.57 -2.69 4.24
CA LEU A 81 6.87 -2.54 5.50
C LEU A 81 5.72 -3.56 5.62
N SER A 82 4.90 -3.74 4.59
CA SER A 82 3.76 -4.64 4.64
C SER A 82 4.17 -6.12 4.61
N ILE A 83 5.06 -6.51 3.69
CA ILE A 83 5.37 -7.93 3.47
C ILE A 83 6.50 -8.40 4.37
N ILE A 84 7.65 -7.70 4.36
CA ILE A 84 8.84 -8.19 5.08
C ILE A 84 8.67 -7.97 6.57
N LEU A 85 8.34 -6.76 6.99
CA LEU A 85 8.18 -6.45 8.40
C LEU A 85 6.80 -6.88 8.91
N GLY A 86 5.75 -6.54 8.20
CA GLY A 86 4.38 -6.83 8.59
C GLY A 86 4.13 -8.33 8.73
N GLU A 87 4.12 -9.01 7.60
CA GLU A 87 3.76 -10.44 7.54
C GLU A 87 4.92 -11.35 7.93
N ALA A 88 6.07 -11.26 7.24
CA ALA A 88 7.15 -12.22 7.43
C ALA A 88 7.83 -12.11 8.80
N SER A 89 7.88 -10.93 9.40
CA SER A 89 8.44 -10.71 10.75
C SER A 89 7.37 -10.64 11.83
N ASN A 90 6.09 -10.86 11.49
CA ASN A 90 4.95 -10.82 12.42
C ASN A 90 4.78 -9.48 13.15
N VAL A 91 5.17 -8.36 12.55
CA VAL A 91 5.05 -7.05 13.19
C VAL A 91 3.58 -6.65 13.33
N TYR A 92 2.71 -7.06 12.43
CA TYR A 92 1.26 -6.87 12.55
C TYR A 92 0.69 -7.38 13.87
N TYR A 93 1.24 -8.49 14.39
CA TYR A 93 0.78 -9.12 15.63
C TYR A 93 1.55 -8.67 16.87
N ARG A 94 2.72 -8.03 16.70
CA ARG A 94 3.58 -7.62 17.82
C ARG A 94 3.50 -6.15 18.16
N VAL A 95 3.14 -5.33 17.17
CA VAL A 95 3.08 -3.87 17.32
C VAL A 95 1.65 -3.42 17.13
N GLN A 96 1.05 -2.99 18.23
CA GLN A 96 -0.31 -2.46 18.20
C GLN A 96 -0.44 -1.31 17.19
N ASN A 97 -1.52 -1.31 16.42
CA ASN A 97 -1.83 -0.30 15.41
C ASN A 97 -0.80 -0.18 14.26
N TYR A 98 0.04 -1.21 14.05
CA TYR A 98 0.99 -1.19 12.93
C TYR A 98 0.27 -1.10 11.58
N ASP A 99 -0.79 -1.84 11.42
CA ASP A 99 -1.67 -1.82 10.29
C ASP A 99 -2.24 -0.41 10.03
N LYS A 100 -2.82 0.22 11.05
CA LYS A 100 -3.34 1.60 10.98
C LYS A 100 -2.27 2.62 10.56
N PHE A 101 -1.02 2.38 10.95
CA PHE A 101 0.11 3.18 10.49
C PHE A 101 0.37 2.99 8.99
N LEU A 102 0.26 1.76 8.48
CA LEU A 102 0.43 1.48 7.05
C LEU A 102 -0.68 2.10 6.21
N HIS A 103 -1.92 2.00 6.63
CA HIS A 103 -3.06 2.67 6.01
C HIS A 103 -2.83 4.20 5.92
N PHE A 104 -2.47 4.83 7.02
CA PHE A 104 -2.14 6.27 7.03
C PHE A 104 -0.99 6.61 6.06
N LEU A 105 0.09 5.81 6.05
CA LEU A 105 1.26 6.06 5.22
C LEU A 105 0.94 5.85 3.72
N GLY A 106 0.30 4.74 3.37
CA GLY A 106 -0.10 4.41 2.00
C GLY A 106 -1.02 5.48 1.42
N THR A 107 -2.05 5.86 2.17
CA THR A 107 -3.00 6.88 1.71
C THR A 107 -2.36 8.25 1.55
N LEU A 108 -1.43 8.63 2.42
CA LEU A 108 -0.64 9.84 2.25
C LEU A 108 0.14 9.82 0.93
N GLN A 109 0.77 8.70 0.59
CA GLN A 109 1.55 8.55 -0.64
C GLN A 109 0.63 8.55 -1.87
N PHE A 110 -0.50 7.85 -1.84
CA PHE A 110 -1.49 7.86 -2.92
C PHE A 110 -2.13 9.23 -3.12
N ALA A 111 -2.28 10.03 -2.07
CA ALA A 111 -2.77 11.41 -2.20
C ALA A 111 -1.77 12.29 -2.96
N VAL A 112 -0.46 12.14 -2.69
CA VAL A 112 0.60 12.83 -3.43
C VAL A 112 0.64 12.37 -4.89
N LEU A 113 0.49 11.08 -5.14
CA LEU A 113 0.43 10.52 -6.48
C LEU A 113 -0.79 11.02 -7.26
N GLY A 114 -1.98 10.95 -6.67
CA GLY A 114 -3.23 11.43 -7.29
C GLY A 114 -3.18 12.93 -7.60
N TYR A 115 -2.66 13.74 -6.66
CA TYR A 115 -2.43 15.15 -6.91
C TYR A 115 -1.51 15.37 -8.12
N SER A 116 -0.42 14.64 -8.20
CA SER A 116 0.58 14.75 -9.26
C SER A 116 0.01 14.31 -10.61
N LEU A 117 -0.78 13.22 -10.65
CA LEU A 117 -1.51 12.77 -11.84
C LEU A 117 -2.48 13.83 -12.34
N SER A 118 -3.28 14.40 -11.45
CA SER A 118 -4.20 15.46 -11.80
C SER A 118 -3.47 16.69 -12.42
N LYS A 119 -2.37 17.10 -11.80
CA LYS A 119 -1.55 18.20 -12.33
C LYS A 119 -0.93 17.88 -13.68
N PHE A 120 -0.50 16.63 -13.88
CA PHE A 120 0.04 16.20 -15.16
C PHE A 120 -1.01 16.28 -16.28
N PHE A 121 -2.22 15.74 -16.06
CA PHE A 121 -3.28 15.73 -17.06
C PHE A 121 -3.93 17.09 -17.30
N LEU A 122 -4.02 17.95 -16.28
CA LEU A 122 -4.61 19.28 -16.39
C LEU A 122 -3.60 20.36 -16.82
N ARG A 123 -2.38 20.01 -17.11
CA ARG A 123 -1.27 20.94 -17.37
C ARG A 123 -1.54 21.96 -18.47
N GLU A 124 -2.31 21.58 -19.48
CA GLU A 124 -2.61 22.45 -20.63
C GLU A 124 -3.94 23.18 -20.53
N THR A 125 -4.84 22.79 -19.63
CA THR A 125 -6.24 23.20 -19.69
C THR A 125 -6.60 24.42 -18.84
N ASN A 126 -5.90 24.69 -17.73
CA ASN A 126 -6.25 25.84 -16.86
C ASN A 126 -5.09 26.27 -15.95
N LYS A 127 -4.71 27.54 -16.02
CA LYS A 127 -3.72 28.14 -15.11
C LYS A 127 -4.44 29.04 -14.10
N GLY A 128 -4.88 28.50 -12.97
CA GLY A 128 -5.54 29.30 -11.94
C GLY A 128 -5.75 28.58 -10.60
N SER A 129 -6.27 29.29 -9.61
CA SER A 129 -6.56 28.77 -8.28
C SER A 129 -7.51 27.56 -8.29
N HIS A 130 -8.43 27.52 -9.25
CA HIS A 130 -9.34 26.39 -9.44
C HIS A 130 -8.61 25.09 -9.79
N GLN A 131 -7.52 25.16 -10.55
CA GLN A 131 -6.71 23.97 -10.88
C GLN A 131 -6.06 23.39 -9.64
N LEU A 132 -5.51 24.23 -8.75
CA LEU A 132 -4.93 23.76 -7.49
C LEU A 132 -5.98 23.05 -6.64
N PHE A 133 -7.13 23.70 -6.43
CA PHE A 133 -8.22 23.12 -5.64
C PHE A 133 -8.68 21.78 -6.23
N PHE A 134 -8.92 21.73 -7.53
CA PHE A 134 -9.34 20.49 -8.21
C PHE A 134 -8.30 19.39 -8.06
N SER A 135 -7.02 19.70 -8.19
CA SER A 135 -5.95 18.70 -8.06
C SER A 135 -5.81 18.18 -6.62
N LEU A 136 -6.00 19.04 -5.62
CA LEU A 136 -6.02 18.60 -4.21
C LEU A 136 -7.23 17.69 -3.93
N MET A 137 -8.41 18.07 -4.42
CA MET A 137 -9.62 17.25 -4.30
C MET A 137 -9.45 15.90 -5.00
N PHE A 138 -8.89 15.90 -6.22
CA PHE A 138 -8.63 14.67 -6.96
C PHE A 138 -7.65 13.77 -6.19
N GLY A 139 -6.55 14.33 -5.67
CA GLY A 139 -5.59 13.58 -4.86
C GLY A 139 -6.22 12.94 -3.64
N PHE A 140 -7.07 13.69 -2.93
CA PHE A 140 -7.81 13.17 -1.78
C PHE A 140 -8.70 11.99 -2.14
N PHE A 141 -9.61 12.17 -3.09
CA PHE A 141 -10.56 11.11 -3.45
C PHE A 141 -9.88 9.93 -4.14
N PHE A 142 -8.82 10.17 -4.91
CA PHE A 142 -8.02 9.11 -5.52
C PHE A 142 -7.42 8.18 -4.47
N ALA A 143 -6.80 8.75 -3.43
CA ALA A 143 -6.20 7.98 -2.36
C ALA A 143 -7.25 7.18 -1.58
N VAL A 144 -8.32 7.83 -1.12
CA VAL A 144 -9.41 7.16 -0.39
C VAL A 144 -10.07 6.06 -1.23
N ALA A 145 -10.21 6.25 -2.55
CA ALA A 145 -10.76 5.23 -3.42
C ALA A 145 -9.84 3.99 -3.56
N ILE A 146 -8.52 4.19 -3.64
CA ILE A 146 -7.55 3.09 -3.69
C ILE A 146 -7.63 2.27 -2.40
N GLU A 147 -7.63 2.92 -1.25
CA GLU A 147 -7.69 2.23 0.05
C GLU A 147 -9.04 1.56 0.29
N ALA A 148 -10.14 2.18 -0.13
CA ALA A 148 -11.44 1.51 -0.09
C ALA A 148 -11.46 0.24 -0.95
N MET A 149 -10.74 0.21 -2.08
CA MET A 149 -10.55 -1.00 -2.87
C MET A 149 -9.65 -2.01 -2.17
N TRP A 150 -8.71 -1.57 -1.36
CA TRP A 150 -7.88 -2.43 -0.53
C TRP A 150 -8.72 -3.15 0.53
N GLU A 151 -9.63 -2.47 1.20
CA GLU A 151 -10.59 -3.09 2.12
C GLU A 151 -11.46 -4.17 1.44
N VAL A 152 -11.92 -3.89 0.21
CA VAL A 152 -12.63 -4.90 -0.59
C VAL A 152 -11.75 -6.10 -0.93
N TYR A 153 -10.47 -5.86 -1.20
CA TYR A 153 -9.49 -6.90 -1.43
C TYR A 153 -9.31 -7.78 -0.19
N GLU A 154 -9.09 -7.19 0.99
CA GLU A 154 -8.93 -7.91 2.26
C GLU A 154 -10.17 -8.77 2.57
N PHE A 155 -11.37 -8.19 2.47
CA PHE A 155 -12.63 -8.91 2.64
C PHE A 155 -12.74 -10.10 1.68
N SER A 156 -12.34 -9.91 0.42
CA SER A 156 -12.42 -10.97 -0.59
C SER A 156 -11.47 -12.12 -0.29
N PHE A 157 -10.25 -11.82 0.13
CA PHE A 157 -9.27 -12.85 0.50
C PHE A 157 -9.66 -13.59 1.77
N ASP A 158 -10.15 -12.89 2.78
CA ASP A 158 -10.66 -13.52 4.00
C ASP A 158 -11.80 -14.49 3.68
N SER A 159 -12.73 -14.06 2.80
CA SER A 159 -13.87 -14.87 2.39
C SER A 159 -13.51 -16.08 1.53
N LEU A 160 -12.52 -15.95 0.63
CA LEU A 160 -12.16 -16.97 -0.36
C LEU A 160 -11.05 -17.91 0.12
N CYS A 161 -10.09 -17.39 0.87
CA CYS A 161 -8.87 -18.09 1.26
C CYS A 161 -8.82 -18.41 2.76
N GLY A 162 -9.75 -17.88 3.57
CA GLY A 162 -9.76 -18.06 5.02
C GLY A 162 -8.56 -17.39 5.69
N THR A 163 -8.17 -16.22 5.21
CA THR A 163 -7.18 -15.35 5.83
C THR A 163 -7.83 -14.50 6.93
N ASN A 164 -7.07 -13.71 7.66
CA ASN A 164 -7.55 -12.79 8.68
C ASN A 164 -6.96 -11.38 8.46
N MET A 165 -7.05 -10.89 7.23
CA MET A 165 -6.52 -9.57 6.86
C MET A 165 -7.33 -8.46 7.52
N GLN A 166 -8.66 -8.56 7.51
CA GLN A 166 -9.58 -7.66 8.19
C GLN A 166 -9.60 -7.84 9.72
N LYS A 167 -8.70 -8.64 10.28
CA LYS A 167 -8.63 -8.93 11.73
C LYS A 167 -10.00 -9.25 12.36
N TYR A 168 -10.86 -9.95 11.60
CA TYR A 168 -12.16 -10.36 12.12
C TYR A 168 -12.03 -11.38 13.26
N ILE A 169 -10.86 -12.00 13.43
CA ILE A 169 -10.51 -12.83 14.59
C ILE A 169 -9.68 -11.96 15.54
N PRO A 170 -10.16 -11.70 16.76
CA PRO A 170 -9.42 -10.91 17.76
C PRO A 170 -8.06 -11.51 18.10
N ASP A 171 -7.08 -10.65 18.43
CA ASP A 171 -5.72 -11.06 18.82
C ASP A 171 -5.71 -12.03 20.01
N GLU A 172 -6.72 -11.96 20.86
CA GLU A 172 -6.92 -12.88 21.99
C GLU A 172 -7.11 -14.34 21.52
N PHE A 173 -7.77 -14.54 20.38
CA PHE A 173 -7.93 -15.87 19.77
C PHE A 173 -6.76 -16.25 18.87
N ILE A 174 -5.97 -15.29 18.39
CA ILE A 174 -4.73 -15.57 17.65
C ILE A 174 -3.70 -16.22 18.57
N SER A 175 -3.68 -15.88 19.86
CA SER A 175 -2.85 -16.56 20.87
C SER A 175 -3.25 -18.02 21.09
N CYS A 176 -4.42 -18.41 20.62
CA CYS A 176 -4.92 -19.79 20.62
C CYS A 176 -4.54 -20.58 19.36
N VAL A 177 -3.61 -20.11 18.56
CA VAL A 177 -3.15 -20.85 17.36
C VAL A 177 -1.97 -21.73 17.74
N ASP A 178 -2.06 -23.02 17.43
CA ASP A 178 -0.98 -23.98 17.67
C ASP A 178 0.20 -23.76 16.68
N GLU A 179 1.30 -24.49 16.89
CA GLU A 179 2.49 -24.42 16.02
C GLU A 179 2.18 -24.81 14.56
N LYS A 180 1.01 -25.36 14.29
CA LYS A 180 0.56 -25.79 12.95
C LYS A 180 -0.46 -24.82 12.33
N GLY A 181 -0.79 -23.71 13.01
CA GLY A 181 -1.73 -22.73 12.52
C GLY A 181 -3.21 -23.08 12.76
N ASN A 182 -3.51 -24.13 13.54
CA ASN A 182 -4.88 -24.46 13.88
C ASN A 182 -5.29 -23.71 15.14
N TYR A 183 -6.55 -23.24 15.17
CA TYR A 183 -7.11 -22.66 16.37
C TYR A 183 -7.27 -23.75 17.45
N THR A 184 -6.71 -23.49 18.63
CA THR A 184 -6.86 -24.34 19.82
C THR A 184 -8.06 -23.92 20.68
N CYS A 185 -8.62 -22.71 20.43
CA CYS A 185 -9.89 -22.30 21.01
C CYS A 185 -11.02 -23.14 20.44
N SER A 186 -12.00 -23.50 21.27
CA SER A 186 -13.16 -24.23 20.78
C SER A 186 -14.05 -23.37 19.90
N ASP A 187 -14.72 -23.98 18.93
CA ASP A 187 -15.71 -23.30 18.09
C ASP A 187 -16.81 -22.61 18.94
N GLU A 188 -17.10 -23.15 20.14
CA GLU A 188 -18.06 -22.59 21.06
C GLU A 188 -17.56 -21.27 21.69
N GLU A 189 -16.26 -21.14 22.02
CA GLU A 189 -15.67 -19.91 22.55
C GLU A 189 -15.69 -18.80 21.49
N ILE A 190 -15.33 -19.14 20.26
CA ILE A 190 -15.35 -18.22 19.11
C ILE A 190 -16.79 -17.78 18.83
N ALA A 191 -17.74 -18.74 18.78
CA ALA A 191 -19.16 -18.45 18.58
C ALA A 191 -19.75 -17.60 19.70
N ALA A 192 -19.35 -17.84 20.96
CA ALA A 192 -19.78 -17.05 22.10
C ALA A 192 -19.29 -15.61 22.03
N PHE A 193 -18.05 -15.37 21.58
CA PHE A 193 -17.56 -14.03 21.35
C PHE A 193 -18.36 -13.27 20.29
N TYR A 194 -18.58 -13.90 19.12
CA TYR A 194 -19.36 -13.28 18.05
C TYR A 194 -20.85 -13.12 18.38
N ALA A 195 -21.35 -13.81 19.36
CA ALA A 195 -22.69 -13.58 19.89
C ALA A 195 -22.77 -12.32 20.78
N THR A 196 -21.65 -11.77 21.22
CA THR A 196 -21.62 -10.51 21.97
C THR A 196 -21.86 -9.32 21.05
N LYS A 197 -22.31 -8.19 21.62
CA LYS A 197 -22.45 -6.94 20.86
C LYS A 197 -21.12 -6.43 20.32
N GLU A 198 -20.04 -6.68 21.02
CA GLU A 198 -18.67 -6.31 20.64
C GLU A 198 -18.20 -7.18 19.46
N GLY A 199 -18.34 -8.49 19.55
CA GLY A 199 -17.99 -9.43 18.50
C GLY A 199 -18.75 -9.19 17.19
N HIS A 200 -20.03 -8.82 17.25
CA HIS A 200 -20.84 -8.51 16.07
C HIS A 200 -20.28 -7.37 15.22
N HIS A 201 -19.53 -6.44 15.81
CA HIS A 201 -18.98 -5.27 15.12
C HIS A 201 -17.48 -5.34 14.89
N PHE A 202 -16.83 -6.43 15.33
CA PHE A 202 -15.36 -6.47 15.43
C PHE A 202 -14.69 -6.25 14.06
N ALA A 203 -15.05 -7.01 13.04
CA ALA A 203 -14.50 -6.84 11.69
C ALA A 203 -14.83 -5.47 11.08
N ILE A 204 -16.07 -4.99 11.27
CA ILE A 204 -16.48 -3.66 10.80
C ILE A 204 -15.69 -2.56 11.49
N MET A 205 -15.34 -2.72 12.78
CA MET A 205 -14.56 -1.72 13.51
C MET A 205 -13.13 -1.62 12.97
N ASP A 206 -12.51 -2.71 12.60
CA ASP A 206 -11.19 -2.71 11.97
C ASP A 206 -11.20 -1.89 10.68
N THR A 207 -12.05 -2.28 9.73
CA THR A 207 -12.26 -1.55 8.46
C THR A 207 -12.59 -0.07 8.69
N MET A 208 -13.42 0.27 9.70
CA MET A 208 -13.75 1.68 9.97
C MET A 208 -12.54 2.47 10.50
N TYR A 209 -11.71 1.88 11.35
CA TYR A 209 -10.49 2.53 11.82
C TYR A 209 -9.48 2.71 10.68
N ASP A 210 -9.39 1.74 9.75
CA ASP A 210 -8.55 1.86 8.56
C ASP A 210 -9.02 3.02 7.68
N ILE A 211 -10.30 3.11 7.36
CA ILE A 211 -10.88 4.24 6.60
C ILE A 211 -10.64 5.58 7.31
N ILE A 212 -10.67 5.64 8.64
CA ILE A 212 -10.34 6.86 9.39
C ILE A 212 -8.87 7.22 9.22
N CYS A 213 -7.97 6.24 9.34
CA CYS A 213 -6.53 6.44 9.14
C CYS A 213 -6.22 6.86 7.70
N ASP A 214 -6.88 6.25 6.72
CA ASP A 214 -6.80 6.58 5.30
C ASP A 214 -7.24 8.02 5.03
N THR A 215 -8.36 8.41 5.60
CA THR A 215 -8.85 9.79 5.49
C THR A 215 -7.85 10.78 6.08
N CYS A 216 -7.28 10.49 7.25
CA CYS A 216 -6.26 11.32 7.89
C CYS A 216 -4.97 11.38 7.08
N GLY A 217 -4.51 10.26 6.56
CA GLY A 217 -3.33 10.16 5.69
C GLY A 217 -3.51 10.96 4.41
N SER A 218 -4.65 10.78 3.74
CA SER A 218 -5.01 11.51 2.53
C SER A 218 -5.07 13.03 2.75
N LEU A 219 -5.74 13.48 3.83
CA LEU A 219 -5.77 14.91 4.20
C LEU A 219 -4.37 15.46 4.45
N THR A 220 -3.54 14.71 5.16
CA THR A 220 -2.15 15.10 5.43
C THR A 220 -1.36 15.22 4.14
N GLY A 221 -1.49 14.25 3.24
CA GLY A 221 -0.84 14.24 1.92
C GLY A 221 -1.20 15.45 1.08
N ILE A 222 -2.49 15.79 0.96
CA ILE A 222 -2.90 16.97 0.18
C ILE A 222 -2.50 18.29 0.83
N ILE A 223 -2.46 18.38 2.15
CA ILE A 223 -1.95 19.58 2.86
C ILE A 223 -0.46 19.75 2.55
N ILE A 224 0.32 18.67 2.64
CA ILE A 224 1.75 18.67 2.27
C ILE A 224 1.92 19.11 0.81
N CYS A 225 1.13 18.54 -0.12
CA CYS A 225 1.13 18.95 -1.52
C CYS A 225 0.84 20.44 -1.68
N GLY A 226 -0.23 20.94 -1.06
CA GLY A 226 -0.61 22.34 -1.10
C GLY A 226 0.48 23.28 -0.61
N LEU A 227 1.18 22.92 0.47
CA LEU A 227 2.27 23.70 1.05
C LEU A 227 3.55 23.62 0.22
N ILE A 228 4.04 22.41 -0.08
CA ILE A 228 5.31 22.22 -0.82
C ILE A 228 5.21 22.83 -2.21
N PHE A 229 4.12 22.56 -2.93
CA PHE A 229 4.00 23.03 -4.30
C PHE A 229 3.69 24.53 -4.40
N LYS A 230 3.13 25.13 -3.36
CA LYS A 230 3.03 26.58 -3.25
C LYS A 230 4.40 27.24 -3.13
N PHE A 231 5.33 26.64 -2.37
CA PHE A 231 6.65 27.19 -2.12
C PHE A 231 7.72 26.70 -3.11
N LYS A 232 7.54 25.54 -3.73
CA LYS A 232 8.47 24.93 -4.72
C LYS A 232 7.71 24.30 -5.88
N PRO A 233 7.15 25.13 -6.79
CA PRO A 233 6.34 24.62 -7.92
C PRO A 233 7.10 23.67 -8.85
N SER A 234 8.43 23.76 -8.92
CA SER A 234 9.27 22.88 -9.75
C SER A 234 9.24 21.42 -9.34
N LEU A 235 8.94 21.11 -8.07
CA LEU A 235 8.83 19.72 -7.61
C LEU A 235 7.62 19.00 -8.22
N GLN A 236 6.59 19.73 -8.65
CA GLN A 236 5.43 19.11 -9.31
C GLN A 236 5.80 18.39 -10.60
N ASP A 237 6.70 18.98 -11.37
CA ASP A 237 7.13 18.44 -12.66
C ASP A 237 8.15 17.28 -12.49
N GLU A 238 8.60 17.04 -11.26
CA GLU A 238 9.58 15.99 -10.97
C GLU A 238 8.93 14.65 -10.59
N ILE A 239 7.69 14.65 -10.07
CA ILE A 239 7.03 13.43 -9.60
C ILE A 239 6.51 12.59 -10.78
N ILE A 240 5.90 13.24 -11.78
CA ILE A 240 5.43 12.58 -13.00
C ILE A 240 5.97 13.31 -14.22
N ARG A 241 6.51 12.56 -15.16
CA ARG A 241 7.12 13.06 -16.39
C ARG A 241 6.44 12.46 -17.61
N SER A 242 6.29 13.24 -18.69
CA SER A 242 5.88 12.68 -19.98
C SER A 242 7.01 11.89 -20.61
N GLU A 243 6.69 10.80 -21.31
CA GLU A 243 7.66 9.97 -22.03
C GLU A 243 8.44 10.78 -23.07
N GLU A 244 7.81 11.76 -23.71
CA GLU A 244 8.43 12.68 -24.69
C GLU A 244 9.62 13.47 -24.14
N ARG A 245 9.67 13.75 -22.84
CA ARG A 245 10.82 14.43 -22.23
C ARG A 245 12.04 13.52 -22.06
N ARG A 246 11.87 12.20 -22.19
CA ARG A 246 12.98 11.24 -22.13
C ARG A 246 13.72 11.18 -23.47
N VAL A 247 12.98 11.30 -24.57
CA VAL A 247 13.50 11.17 -25.95
C VAL A 247 14.11 12.48 -26.46
N GLY A 248 13.66 13.64 -25.99
CA GLY A 248 14.10 14.96 -26.49
C GLY A 248 15.35 15.55 -25.80
N LYS A 249 16.13 14.76 -25.07
CA LYS A 249 17.36 15.18 -24.40
C LYS A 249 18.56 14.26 -24.69
N GLU A 250 18.53 13.57 -25.82
CA GLU A 250 19.72 12.98 -26.44
C GLU A 250 20.35 13.94 -27.44
#